data_1520750796574b188d2f99b68b1a2b8b
#
_entry.id   1520750796574b188d2f99b68b1a2b8b
#
_cell.length_a   1.000
_cell.length_b   1.000
_cell.length_c   1.000
_cell.angle_alpha   90.00
_cell.angle_beta   90.00
_cell.angle_gamma   90.00
#
_symmetry.space_group_name_H-M   'P 1'
#
loop_
_entity.id
_entity.type
_entity.pdbx_description
1 polymer ?
#
loop_
_entity_poly.entity_id
_entity_poly.type
_entity_poly.pdbx_seq_one_letter_code
_entity_poly.pdbx_strand_id
1 'polypeptide(L)'
;MRKINFSAGPSTLPLEILEQAQKELCDYQGRGYSIMEISHRTKVFEEVHFGAQEKAKKLYELNDDYEVLFLQGGASLQFAMIPMNLALNGVCEYANTGVWTKKAIKEAQILGVNVKTVASSEESNFDHIPRVEFSDNADYAYICSNNTIYGTQYQNYPKTKTPLIVDASSDFF
;
A
#
# COMPACT_ATOMS: atom_id res chain seq x y z
N MET A 1 -25.25 18.88 10.03
CA MET A 1 -23.84 18.93 10.52
C MET A 1 -23.20 17.55 10.29
N ARG A 2 -22.05 17.51 9.68
CA ARG A 2 -21.31 16.25 9.45
C ARG A 2 -20.72 15.75 10.78
N LYS A 3 -20.84 14.44 11.05
CA LYS A 3 -20.27 13.86 12.27
C LYS A 3 -18.74 13.76 12.18
N ILE A 4 -18.06 13.88 13.31
CA ILE A 4 -16.63 13.61 13.43
C ILE A 4 -16.45 12.08 13.30
N ASN A 5 -15.58 11.67 12.39
CA ASN A 5 -15.28 10.26 12.12
C ASN A 5 -13.79 10.01 12.29
N PHE A 6 -13.43 9.11 13.19
CA PHE A 6 -12.06 8.67 13.48
C PHE A 6 -11.76 7.26 12.97
N SER A 7 -12.55 6.75 12.01
CA SER A 7 -12.26 5.46 11.38
C SER A 7 -10.89 5.48 10.69
N ALA A 8 -10.10 4.46 10.91
CA ALA A 8 -8.74 4.36 10.35
C ALA A 8 -8.73 4.08 8.84
N GLY A 9 -9.75 3.37 8.35
CA GLY A 9 -9.92 3.07 6.92
C GLY A 9 -11.13 2.18 6.68
N PRO A 10 -12.07 2.56 5.78
CA PRO A 10 -12.17 3.87 5.10
C PRO A 10 -12.28 5.04 6.07
N SER A 11 -11.53 6.12 5.80
CA SER A 11 -11.44 7.29 6.66
C SER A 11 -12.29 8.47 6.15
N THR A 12 -12.27 9.56 6.89
CA THR A 12 -12.96 10.80 6.51
C THR A 12 -12.32 11.42 5.26
N LEU A 13 -13.13 11.69 4.25
CA LEU A 13 -12.73 12.48 3.09
C LEU A 13 -13.09 13.97 3.28
N PRO A 14 -12.36 14.91 2.70
CA PRO A 14 -12.75 16.32 2.64
C PRO A 14 -14.14 16.49 2.04
N LEU A 15 -14.93 17.41 2.60
CA LEU A 15 -16.32 17.58 2.17
C LEU A 15 -16.42 18.07 0.72
N GLU A 16 -15.55 18.99 0.34
CA GLU A 16 -15.46 19.54 -1.02
C GLU A 16 -15.21 18.47 -2.09
N ILE A 17 -14.44 17.45 -1.76
CA ILE A 17 -14.20 16.31 -2.67
C ILE A 17 -15.47 15.48 -2.86
N LEU A 18 -16.22 15.26 -1.77
CA LEU A 18 -17.49 14.51 -1.84
C LEU A 18 -18.56 15.30 -2.61
N GLU A 19 -18.62 16.62 -2.42
CA GLU A 19 -19.55 17.50 -3.14
C GLU A 19 -19.22 17.55 -4.64
N GLN A 20 -17.96 17.58 -4.99
CA GLN A 20 -17.54 17.49 -6.39
C GLN A 20 -17.90 16.13 -6.99
N ALA A 21 -17.58 15.04 -6.31
CA ALA A 21 -17.93 13.69 -6.76
C ALA A 21 -19.45 13.54 -6.94
N GLN A 22 -20.26 14.13 -6.05
CA GLN A 22 -21.71 14.14 -6.16
C GLN A 22 -22.20 14.86 -7.43
N LYS A 23 -21.61 16.03 -7.74
CA LYS A 23 -21.97 16.78 -8.97
C LYS A 23 -21.63 16.00 -10.23
N GLU A 24 -20.50 15.32 -10.24
CA GLU A 24 -19.97 14.62 -11.41
C GLU A 24 -20.47 13.17 -11.52
N LEU A 25 -21.22 12.70 -10.52
CA LEU A 25 -21.66 11.30 -10.46
C LEU A 25 -22.55 10.90 -11.64
N CYS A 26 -23.45 11.79 -12.08
CA CYS A 26 -24.35 11.55 -13.22
C CYS A 26 -23.90 12.27 -14.50
N ASP A 27 -23.05 13.27 -14.38
CA ASP A 27 -22.62 14.10 -15.51
C ASP A 27 -21.19 14.57 -15.29
N TYR A 28 -20.22 13.78 -15.73
CA TYR A 28 -18.80 14.09 -15.59
C TYR A 28 -18.43 15.29 -16.49
N GLN A 29 -18.21 16.45 -15.87
CA GLN A 29 -17.79 17.68 -16.54
C GLN A 29 -18.69 18.13 -17.71
N GLY A 30 -20.02 17.94 -17.60
CA GLY A 30 -20.97 18.33 -18.63
C GLY A 30 -20.98 17.44 -19.88
N ARG A 31 -20.50 16.20 -19.75
CA ARG A 31 -20.42 15.24 -20.88
C ARG A 31 -21.67 14.41 -21.07
N GLY A 32 -22.65 14.50 -20.17
CA GLY A 32 -23.91 13.77 -20.23
C GLY A 32 -23.82 12.31 -19.82
N TYR A 33 -22.72 11.89 -19.16
CA TYR A 33 -22.51 10.55 -18.62
C TYR A 33 -21.61 10.57 -17.38
N SER A 34 -21.73 9.54 -16.56
CA SER A 34 -20.89 9.36 -15.35
C SER A 34 -19.46 8.95 -15.69
N ILE A 35 -18.51 9.34 -14.85
CA ILE A 35 -17.15 8.79 -14.93
C ILE A 35 -17.14 7.26 -14.77
N MET A 36 -18.11 6.68 -14.03
CA MET A 36 -18.23 5.22 -13.86
C MET A 36 -18.66 4.49 -15.13
N GLU A 37 -19.19 5.20 -16.13
CA GLU A 37 -19.63 4.67 -17.42
C GLU A 37 -18.56 4.82 -18.51
N ILE A 38 -17.43 5.46 -18.21
CA ILE A 38 -16.36 5.75 -19.17
C ILE A 38 -15.49 4.51 -19.38
N SER A 39 -15.30 4.12 -20.64
CA SER A 39 -14.37 3.06 -20.99
C SER A 39 -12.92 3.47 -20.71
N HIS A 40 -12.15 2.54 -20.13
CA HIS A 40 -10.71 2.73 -19.89
C HIS A 40 -9.87 2.97 -21.17
N ARG A 41 -10.46 2.80 -22.37
CA ARG A 41 -9.82 3.04 -23.68
C ARG A 41 -10.08 4.43 -24.24
N THR A 42 -10.69 5.31 -23.46
CA THR A 42 -11.00 6.68 -23.91
C THR A 42 -10.00 7.68 -23.38
N LYS A 43 -9.77 8.75 -24.13
CA LYS A 43 -8.90 9.87 -23.68
C LYS A 43 -9.37 10.47 -22.35
N VAL A 44 -10.67 10.52 -22.11
CA VAL A 44 -11.23 11.04 -20.88
C VAL A 44 -10.81 10.21 -19.66
N PHE A 45 -10.81 8.88 -19.80
CA PHE A 45 -10.30 8.00 -18.75
C PHE A 45 -8.78 8.15 -18.58
N GLU A 46 -8.04 8.22 -19.68
CA GLU A 46 -6.58 8.42 -19.68
C GLU A 46 -6.20 9.71 -18.95
N GLU A 47 -6.91 10.83 -19.21
CA GLU A 47 -6.70 12.11 -18.52
C GLU A 47 -6.84 11.98 -16.99
N VAL A 48 -7.86 11.25 -16.53
CA VAL A 48 -8.07 10.99 -15.10
C VAL A 48 -6.97 10.08 -14.53
N HIS A 49 -6.70 8.97 -15.23
CA HIS A 49 -5.78 7.95 -14.77
C HIS A 49 -4.33 8.47 -14.70
N PHE A 50 -3.81 9.01 -15.80
CA PHE A 50 -2.46 9.55 -15.85
C PHE A 50 -2.31 10.83 -15.01
N GLY A 51 -3.35 11.68 -14.97
CA GLY A 51 -3.35 12.83 -14.08
C GLY A 51 -3.29 12.46 -12.60
N ALA A 52 -3.88 11.34 -12.19
CA ALA A 52 -3.75 10.82 -10.82
C ALA A 52 -2.32 10.29 -10.54
N GLN A 53 -1.72 9.56 -11.50
CA GLN A 53 -0.34 9.09 -11.39
C GLN A 53 0.65 10.27 -11.26
N GLU A 54 0.52 11.29 -12.12
CA GLU A 54 1.36 12.50 -12.06
C GLU A 54 1.22 13.25 -10.73
N LYS A 55 0.00 13.37 -10.22
CA LYS A 55 -0.24 14.01 -8.91
C LYS A 55 0.42 13.23 -7.77
N ALA A 56 0.34 11.90 -7.78
CA ALA A 56 1.01 11.07 -6.80
C ALA A 56 2.54 11.23 -6.89
N LYS A 57 3.13 11.15 -8.08
CA LYS A 57 4.56 11.42 -8.29
C LYS A 57 4.96 12.80 -7.75
N LYS A 58 4.18 13.82 -8.04
CA LYS A 58 4.46 15.20 -7.59
C LYS A 58 4.38 15.35 -6.05
N LEU A 59 3.40 14.71 -5.41
CA LEU A 59 3.24 14.77 -3.95
C LEU A 59 4.42 14.14 -3.21
N TYR A 60 5.01 13.10 -3.78
CA TYR A 60 6.18 12.41 -3.22
C TYR A 60 7.51 12.88 -3.81
N GLU A 61 7.50 13.91 -4.66
CA GLU A 61 8.70 14.44 -5.32
C GLU A 61 9.50 13.36 -6.06
N LEU A 62 8.79 12.38 -6.65
CA LEU A 62 9.40 11.26 -7.37
C LEU A 62 9.86 11.68 -8.75
N ASN A 63 11.06 11.21 -9.13
CA ASN A 63 11.60 11.37 -10.48
C ASN A 63 11.10 10.24 -11.42
N ASP A 64 11.67 10.18 -12.64
CA ASP A 64 11.27 9.21 -13.66
C ASP A 64 11.71 7.76 -13.39
N ASP A 65 12.53 7.53 -12.38
CA ASP A 65 12.90 6.16 -11.97
C ASP A 65 11.77 5.42 -11.24
N TYR A 66 10.68 6.15 -10.90
CA TYR A 66 9.53 5.60 -10.18
C TYR A 66 8.29 5.50 -11.07
N GLU A 67 7.52 4.45 -10.87
CA GLU A 67 6.21 4.27 -11.48
C GLU A 67 5.10 4.19 -10.43
N VAL A 68 3.95 4.82 -10.73
CA VAL A 68 2.73 4.71 -9.94
C VAL A 68 1.78 3.77 -10.66
N LEU A 69 1.38 2.69 -10.00
CA LEU A 69 0.49 1.69 -10.57
C LEU A 69 -0.81 1.63 -9.76
N PHE A 70 -1.95 1.73 -10.42
CA PHE A 70 -3.25 1.47 -9.84
C PHE A 70 -3.66 0.02 -10.14
N LEU A 71 -3.53 -0.84 -9.14
CA LEU A 71 -3.80 -2.27 -9.24
C LEU A 71 -5.06 -2.64 -8.47
N GLN A 72 -5.79 -3.63 -8.96
CA GLN A 72 -6.95 -4.16 -8.27
C GLN A 72 -6.56 -5.11 -7.12
N GLY A 73 -7.50 -5.42 -6.23
CA GLY A 73 -7.38 -6.44 -5.18
C GLY A 73 -6.84 -5.92 -3.85
N GLY A 74 -6.49 -4.63 -3.77
CA GLY A 74 -5.98 -3.99 -2.58
C GLY A 74 -4.73 -4.65 -2.02
N ALA A 75 -4.35 -4.32 -0.79
CA ALA A 75 -3.20 -4.88 -0.11
C ALA A 75 -3.28 -6.40 0.08
N SER A 76 -4.49 -6.95 0.21
CA SER A 76 -4.65 -8.41 0.36
C SER A 76 -4.16 -9.19 -0.84
N LEU A 77 -4.41 -8.71 -2.06
CA LEU A 77 -3.87 -9.34 -3.26
C LEU A 77 -2.37 -9.09 -3.41
N GLN A 78 -1.86 -7.95 -2.94
CA GLN A 78 -0.43 -7.65 -2.94
C GLN A 78 0.38 -8.63 -2.10
N PHE A 79 -0.19 -9.19 -1.02
CA PHE A 79 0.49 -10.22 -0.22
C PHE A 79 0.88 -11.45 -1.06
N ALA A 80 0.12 -11.75 -2.10
CA ALA A 80 0.43 -12.82 -3.06
C ALA A 80 1.24 -12.30 -4.26
N MET A 81 0.86 -11.14 -4.84
CA MET A 81 1.50 -10.62 -6.05
C MET A 81 2.97 -10.25 -5.83
N ILE A 82 3.33 -9.71 -4.66
CA ILE A 82 4.71 -9.37 -4.32
C ILE A 82 5.61 -10.61 -4.40
N PRO A 83 5.38 -11.69 -3.64
CA PRO A 83 6.22 -12.88 -3.76
C PRO A 83 6.16 -13.53 -5.14
N MET A 84 5.02 -13.52 -5.84
CA MET A 84 4.93 -14.05 -7.21
C MET A 84 5.83 -13.31 -8.22
N ASN A 85 6.11 -12.03 -8.00
CA ASN A 85 6.93 -11.21 -8.89
C ASN A 85 8.39 -11.08 -8.43
N LEU A 86 8.64 -11.09 -7.12
CA LEU A 86 9.93 -10.71 -6.56
C LEU A 86 10.70 -11.84 -5.88
N ALA A 87 10.05 -12.96 -5.53
CA ALA A 87 10.75 -14.12 -4.99
C ALA A 87 11.40 -14.90 -6.14
N LEU A 88 12.74 -14.80 -6.24
CA LEU A 88 13.50 -15.32 -7.37
C LEU A 88 14.13 -16.71 -7.12
N ASN A 89 14.08 -17.26 -5.95
CA ASN A 89 14.60 -18.54 -5.45
C ASN A 89 15.48 -18.42 -4.20
N GLY A 90 15.64 -17.22 -3.68
CA GLY A 90 16.36 -16.95 -2.45
C GLY A 90 15.45 -16.98 -1.22
N VAL A 91 15.79 -16.15 -0.27
CA VAL A 91 15.03 -15.95 0.96
C VAL A 91 14.33 -14.61 0.90
N CYS A 92 13.05 -14.58 1.27
CA CYS A 92 12.32 -13.34 1.48
C CYS A 92 12.25 -13.06 2.97
N GLU A 93 12.75 -11.91 3.40
CA GLU A 93 12.87 -11.55 4.81
C GLU A 93 11.75 -10.61 5.25
N TYR A 94 11.13 -10.91 6.39
CA TYR A 94 9.99 -10.17 6.93
C TYR A 94 10.26 -9.71 8.37
N ALA A 95 9.85 -8.49 8.69
CA ALA A 95 9.70 -8.03 10.06
C ALA A 95 8.25 -8.23 10.51
N ASN A 96 8.00 -9.14 11.44
CA ASN A 96 6.67 -9.43 11.95
C ASN A 96 6.28 -8.44 13.06
N THR A 97 5.52 -7.41 12.69
CA THR A 97 5.11 -6.32 13.58
C THR A 97 3.61 -6.27 13.84
N GLY A 98 2.85 -7.26 13.34
CA GLY A 98 1.41 -7.27 13.56
C GLY A 98 0.63 -8.23 12.67
N VAL A 99 -0.70 -8.09 12.69
CA VAL A 99 -1.62 -8.95 11.94
C VAL A 99 -1.37 -8.89 10.43
N TRP A 100 -1.03 -7.71 9.90
CA TRP A 100 -0.85 -7.53 8.45
C TRP A 100 0.41 -8.21 7.94
N THR A 101 1.52 -8.08 8.65
CA THR A 101 2.75 -8.82 8.33
C THR A 101 2.58 -10.33 8.50
N LYS A 102 1.82 -10.79 9.51
CA LYS A 102 1.48 -12.23 9.63
C LYS A 102 0.72 -12.74 8.42
N LYS A 103 -0.23 -11.97 7.88
CA LYS A 103 -0.97 -12.34 6.67
C LYS A 103 -0.04 -12.38 5.45
N ALA A 104 0.82 -11.37 5.27
CA ALA A 104 1.78 -11.34 4.18
C ALA A 104 2.74 -12.53 4.21
N ILE A 105 3.28 -12.87 5.40
CA ILE A 105 4.12 -14.07 5.62
C ILE A 105 3.36 -15.34 5.22
N LYS A 106 2.12 -15.48 5.69
CA LYS A 106 1.30 -16.65 5.41
C LYS A 106 1.04 -16.84 3.90
N GLU A 107 0.71 -15.77 3.18
CA GLU A 107 0.47 -15.83 1.73
C GLU A 107 1.75 -16.21 0.98
N ALA A 108 2.90 -15.64 1.34
CA ALA A 108 4.18 -16.04 0.74
C ALA A 108 4.51 -17.51 1.00
N GLN A 109 4.24 -18.02 2.20
CA GLN A 109 4.43 -19.44 2.55
C GLN A 109 3.48 -20.37 1.76
N ILE A 110 2.22 -19.97 1.55
CA ILE A 110 1.25 -20.72 0.72
C ILE A 110 1.76 -20.86 -0.72
N LEU A 111 2.45 -19.84 -1.24
CA LEU A 111 3.07 -19.88 -2.56
C LEU A 111 4.38 -20.68 -2.61
N GLY A 112 4.81 -21.26 -1.51
CA GLY A 112 6.03 -22.07 -1.43
C GLY A 112 7.31 -21.22 -1.36
N VAL A 113 7.22 -19.93 -1.07
CA VAL A 113 8.37 -19.04 -0.94
C VAL A 113 9.14 -19.34 0.35
N ASN A 114 10.46 -19.32 0.28
CA ASN A 114 11.32 -19.44 1.46
C ASN A 114 11.30 -18.15 2.27
N VAL A 115 10.49 -18.14 3.34
CA VAL A 115 10.27 -16.96 4.19
C VAL A 115 11.09 -17.07 5.46
N LYS A 116 11.80 -16.00 5.81
CA LYS A 116 12.49 -15.83 7.08
C LYS A 116 11.96 -14.61 7.82
N THR A 117 11.44 -14.81 9.02
CA THR A 117 11.11 -13.72 9.93
C THR A 117 12.39 -13.31 10.67
N VAL A 118 12.91 -12.13 10.35
CA VAL A 118 14.20 -11.64 10.90
C VAL A 118 14.04 -10.88 12.20
N ALA A 119 12.86 -10.32 12.45
CA ALA A 119 12.50 -9.65 13.69
C ALA A 119 11.02 -9.81 13.97
N SER A 120 10.62 -9.86 15.23
CA SER A 120 9.23 -9.96 15.66
C SER A 120 9.03 -9.33 17.02
N SER A 121 7.92 -8.64 17.21
CA SER A 121 7.43 -8.20 18.54
C SER A 121 6.19 -8.99 19.00
N GLU A 122 5.96 -10.18 18.44
CA GLU A 122 4.78 -11.01 18.74
C GLU A 122 4.71 -11.44 20.21
N GLU A 123 5.84 -11.75 20.82
CA GLU A 123 5.91 -12.16 22.24
C GLU A 123 5.45 -11.06 23.20
N SER A 124 5.62 -9.79 22.81
CA SER A 124 5.11 -8.61 23.54
C SER A 124 3.77 -8.11 23.02
N ASN A 125 3.02 -8.94 22.31
CA ASN A 125 1.74 -8.57 21.70
C ASN A 125 1.83 -7.36 20.76
N PHE A 126 2.94 -7.22 20.03
CA PHE A 126 3.20 -6.18 19.04
C PHE A 126 3.13 -4.74 19.59
N ASP A 127 3.51 -4.54 20.85
CA ASP A 127 3.47 -3.25 21.55
C ASP A 127 4.57 -2.26 21.12
N HIS A 128 5.52 -2.70 20.29
CA HIS A 128 6.61 -1.87 19.76
C HIS A 128 7.06 -2.34 18.37
N ILE A 129 7.82 -1.49 17.69
CA ILE A 129 8.55 -1.86 16.48
C ILE A 129 9.92 -2.44 16.89
N PRO A 130 10.22 -3.71 16.58
CA PRO A 130 11.50 -4.31 16.93
C PRO A 130 12.63 -3.72 16.08
N ARG A 131 13.85 -3.75 16.60
CA ARG A 131 15.03 -3.47 15.78
C ARG A 131 15.15 -4.52 14.69
N VAL A 132 15.28 -4.08 13.46
CA VAL A 132 15.34 -4.94 12.27
C VAL A 132 16.67 -4.79 11.58
N GLU A 133 17.30 -5.92 11.26
CA GLU A 133 18.49 -5.99 10.41
C GLU A 133 18.22 -7.02 9.31
N PHE A 134 18.08 -6.56 8.07
CA PHE A 134 17.93 -7.42 6.90
C PHE A 134 19.28 -7.82 6.33
N SER A 135 19.34 -9.01 5.73
CA SER A 135 20.55 -9.46 5.02
C SER A 135 20.71 -8.72 3.69
N ASP A 136 21.94 -8.65 3.20
CA ASP A 136 22.23 -8.05 1.89
C ASP A 136 21.87 -8.97 0.70
N ASN A 137 21.44 -10.21 0.95
CA ASN A 137 21.27 -11.27 -0.05
C ASN A 137 19.86 -11.85 -0.12
N ALA A 138 18.87 -11.22 0.52
CA ALA A 138 17.48 -11.62 0.37
C ALA A 138 16.92 -11.18 -0.99
N ASP A 139 15.92 -11.88 -1.51
CA ASP A 139 15.21 -11.45 -2.72
C ASP A 139 14.50 -10.13 -2.48
N TYR A 140 13.88 -9.98 -1.30
CA TYR A 140 13.34 -8.72 -0.79
C TYR A 140 13.21 -8.74 0.73
N ALA A 141 13.12 -7.54 1.30
CA ALA A 141 12.80 -7.29 2.68
C ALA A 141 11.39 -6.68 2.78
N TYR A 142 10.58 -7.10 3.76
CA TYR A 142 9.19 -6.65 3.89
C TYR A 142 8.92 -6.09 5.28
N ILE A 143 8.27 -4.92 5.33
CA ILE A 143 7.73 -4.30 6.52
C ILE A 143 6.29 -3.81 6.29
N CYS A 144 5.51 -3.69 7.37
CA CYS A 144 4.29 -2.91 7.42
C CYS A 144 4.58 -1.61 8.20
N SER A 145 4.44 -0.46 7.53
CA SER A 145 4.84 0.84 8.10
C SER A 145 4.02 1.22 9.32
N ASN A 146 2.71 0.91 9.30
CA ASN A 146 1.78 1.29 10.36
C ASN A 146 0.81 0.15 10.71
N ASN A 147 0.86 -0.30 11.95
CA ASN A 147 0.04 -1.39 12.47
C ASN A 147 -1.20 -0.84 13.17
N THR A 148 -2.26 -0.60 12.43
CA THR A 148 -3.50 0.06 12.88
C THR A 148 -4.20 -0.62 14.05
N ILE A 149 -4.02 -1.94 14.23
CA ILE A 149 -4.65 -2.72 15.33
C ILE A 149 -3.89 -2.52 16.64
N TYR A 150 -2.56 -2.44 16.57
CA TYR A 150 -1.68 -2.35 17.76
C TYR A 150 -1.20 -0.93 18.06
N GLY A 151 -1.40 0.01 17.11
CA GLY A 151 -1.00 1.41 17.27
C GLY A 151 0.51 1.63 17.22
N THR A 152 1.25 0.74 16.55
CA THR A 152 2.69 0.87 16.37
C THR A 152 3.03 1.26 14.93
N GLN A 153 4.02 2.15 14.75
CA GLN A 153 4.40 2.71 13.45
C GLN A 153 5.91 2.88 13.37
N TYR A 154 6.49 2.62 12.20
CA TYR A 154 7.88 2.95 11.91
C TYR A 154 8.05 4.47 11.81
N GLN A 155 8.89 5.04 12.64
CA GLN A 155 9.31 6.45 12.54
C GLN A 155 10.43 6.65 11.52
N ASN A 156 11.24 5.61 11.32
CA ASN A 156 12.28 5.56 10.31
C ASN A 156 12.33 4.15 9.74
N TYR A 157 12.42 4.04 8.42
CA TYR A 157 12.53 2.74 7.77
C TYR A 157 13.93 2.15 7.93
N PRO A 158 14.04 0.82 8.07
CA PRO A 158 15.33 0.14 8.15
C PRO A 158 16.12 0.37 6.86
N LYS A 159 17.41 0.63 7.01
CA LYS A 159 18.32 0.72 5.86
C LYS A 159 18.73 -0.68 5.45
N THR A 160 18.63 -0.99 4.18
CA THR A 160 19.01 -2.28 3.59
C THR A 160 19.49 -2.08 2.16
N LYS A 161 20.34 -2.97 1.65
CA LYS A 161 20.71 -3.05 0.23
C LYS A 161 19.74 -3.94 -0.56
N THR A 162 19.05 -4.82 0.14
CA THR A 162 17.98 -5.64 -0.43
C THR A 162 16.77 -4.77 -0.77
N PRO A 163 16.05 -5.01 -1.87
CA PRO A 163 14.82 -4.28 -2.20
C PRO A 163 13.86 -4.27 -1.02
N LEU A 164 13.48 -3.08 -0.54
CA LEU A 164 12.57 -2.92 0.59
C LEU A 164 11.13 -2.76 0.09
N ILE A 165 10.27 -3.65 0.52
CA ILE A 165 8.82 -3.59 0.30
C ILE A 165 8.17 -3.02 1.55
N VAL A 166 7.37 -1.99 1.36
CA VAL A 166 6.66 -1.32 2.46
C VAL A 166 5.15 -1.41 2.21
N ASP A 167 4.45 -2.11 3.09
CA ASP A 167 2.99 -2.01 3.16
C ASP A 167 2.63 -0.74 3.94
N ALA A 168 2.31 0.32 3.22
CA ALA A 168 1.92 1.62 3.73
C ALA A 168 0.42 1.90 3.55
N SER A 169 -0.42 0.87 3.58
CA SER A 169 -1.86 0.97 3.28
C SER A 169 -2.62 1.97 4.14
N SER A 170 -2.12 2.31 5.33
CA SER A 170 -2.80 3.20 6.28
C SER A 170 -2.07 4.52 6.54
N ASP A 171 -0.90 4.74 5.96
CA ASP A 171 -0.07 5.92 6.15
C ASP A 171 0.69 6.33 4.87
N PHE A 172 0.11 6.02 3.70
CA PHE A 172 0.73 6.30 2.40
C PHE A 172 0.75 7.79 2.06
N PHE A 173 -0.25 8.58 2.55
CA PHE A 173 -0.34 10.04 2.40
C PHE A 173 -0.47 10.75 3.74
#